data_7f24a9281e49559d1e0c97f082596864
#
_entry.id   7f24a9281e49559d1e0c97f082596864
#
_cell.length_a   1.000
_cell.length_b   1.000
_cell.length_c   1.000
_cell.angle_alpha   90.00
_cell.angle_beta   90.00
_cell.angle_gamma   90.00
#
_symmetry.space_group_name_H-M   'P 1'
#
loop_
_entity.id
_entity.type
_entity.pdbx_description
1 polymer ?
#
loop_
_entity_poly.entity_id
_entity_poly.type
_entity_poly.pdbx_seq_one_letter_code
_entity_poly.pdbx_strand_id
1 'polypeptide(L)'
;MSKRGDAWERVKLIIALLSLTLYLYSCFCPAFEVVTNELYENRIIHGYAFLFGWLGLPCSIWNLVWCLNPIYLLSMISFLLRKGKRSQNIAMSMCGCTVVVGLSFYFCDHVCVDESGSKYELGKLFIGYYLWVLSFLILLSDMLLLLIYNRDVTGHLCHKSKKI
;
A
#
# COMPACT_ATOMS: atom_id res chain seq x y z
N MET A 1 24.53 -18.53 12.25
CA MET A 1 23.57 -17.95 11.27
C MET A 1 24.18 -18.08 9.89
N SER A 2 23.41 -18.50 8.86
CA SER A 2 23.94 -18.71 7.51
C SER A 2 24.07 -17.37 6.79
N LYS A 3 25.21 -17.08 6.13
CA LYS A 3 25.46 -15.88 5.30
C LYS A 3 24.31 -15.60 4.30
N ARG A 4 23.58 -16.63 3.89
CA ARG A 4 22.44 -16.54 2.98
C ARG A 4 21.19 -15.93 3.62
N GLY A 5 20.99 -16.15 4.92
CA GLY A 5 19.90 -15.52 5.68
C GLY A 5 20.10 -14.01 5.86
N ASP A 6 21.34 -13.60 6.12
CA ASP A 6 21.67 -12.19 6.32
C ASP A 6 21.54 -11.38 5.01
N ALA A 7 21.89 -11.98 3.88
CA ALA A 7 21.70 -11.34 2.56
C ALA A 7 20.21 -11.12 2.26
N TRP A 8 19.36 -12.09 2.57
CA TRP A 8 17.92 -11.97 2.35
C TRP A 8 17.25 -10.91 3.23
N GLU A 9 17.64 -10.82 4.51
CA GLU A 9 17.13 -9.76 5.39
C GLU A 9 17.51 -8.35 4.90
N ARG A 10 18.68 -8.18 4.29
CA ARG A 10 19.07 -6.92 3.65
C ARG A 10 18.22 -6.58 2.42
N VAL A 11 17.97 -7.55 1.55
CA VAL A 11 17.12 -7.36 0.35
C VAL A 11 15.72 -6.94 0.76
N LYS A 12 15.11 -7.64 1.71
CA LYS A 12 13.81 -7.31 2.29
C LYS A 12 13.75 -5.88 2.83
N LEU A 13 14.77 -5.46 3.56
CA LEU A 13 14.84 -4.09 4.09
C LEU A 13 14.95 -3.05 2.96
N ILE A 14 15.77 -3.31 1.95
CA ILE A 14 15.96 -2.40 0.81
C ILE A 14 14.65 -2.21 0.04
N ILE A 15 13.91 -3.29 -0.23
CA ILE A 15 12.64 -3.22 -0.96
C ILE A 15 11.58 -2.50 -0.13
N ALA A 16 11.52 -2.77 1.18
CA ALA A 16 10.60 -2.07 2.08
C ALA A 16 10.91 -0.56 2.16
N LEU A 17 12.18 -0.19 2.22
CA LEU A 17 12.62 1.22 2.18
C LEU A 17 12.29 1.88 0.83
N LEU A 18 12.47 1.19 -0.28
CA LEU A 18 12.08 1.68 -1.61
C LEU A 18 10.57 1.93 -1.67
N SER A 19 9.77 0.97 -1.19
CA SER A 19 8.32 1.10 -1.10
C SER A 19 7.91 2.32 -0.27
N LEU A 20 8.52 2.50 0.92
CA LEU A 20 8.26 3.64 1.79
C LEU A 20 8.66 4.97 1.15
N THR A 21 9.80 5.01 0.46
CA THR A 21 10.27 6.22 -0.24
C THR A 21 9.29 6.64 -1.33
N LEU A 22 8.81 5.69 -2.14
CA LEU A 22 7.79 5.97 -3.16
C LEU A 22 6.47 6.43 -2.54
N TYR A 23 6.05 5.82 -1.43
CA TYR A 23 4.87 6.24 -0.68
C TYR A 23 4.99 7.69 -0.21
N LEU A 24 6.11 8.05 0.42
CA LEU A 24 6.36 9.41 0.89
C LEU A 24 6.44 10.40 -0.27
N TYR A 25 7.11 10.03 -1.36
CA TYR A 25 7.20 10.87 -2.55
C TYR A 25 5.82 11.11 -3.18
N SER A 26 4.95 10.10 -3.21
CA SER A 26 3.58 10.24 -3.72
C SER A 26 2.79 11.33 -2.98
N CYS A 27 3.06 11.54 -1.68
CA CYS A 27 2.39 12.57 -0.89
C CYS A 27 2.66 14.01 -1.37
N PHE A 28 3.79 14.24 -2.05
CA PHE A 28 4.16 15.56 -2.59
C PHE A 28 3.71 15.76 -4.03
N CYS A 29 3.32 14.69 -4.72
CA CYS A 29 2.88 14.75 -6.11
C CYS A 29 1.39 15.06 -6.22
N PRO A 30 0.94 15.70 -7.33
CA PRO A 30 -0.48 15.79 -7.66
C PRO A 30 -1.08 14.37 -7.75
N ALA A 31 -2.21 14.14 -7.06
CA ALA A 31 -2.82 12.83 -6.96
C ALA A 31 -4.08 12.69 -7.82
N PHE A 32 -5.00 13.62 -7.71
CA PHE A 32 -6.23 13.64 -8.49
C PHE A 32 -6.82 15.04 -8.59
N GLU A 33 -7.72 15.20 -9.54
CA GLU A 33 -8.49 16.41 -9.78
C GLU A 33 -9.91 16.23 -9.25
N VAL A 34 -10.48 17.28 -8.69
CA VAL A 34 -11.90 17.33 -8.36
C VAL A 34 -12.57 18.40 -9.20
N VAL A 35 -13.70 18.06 -9.79
CA VAL A 35 -14.51 18.98 -10.59
C VAL A 35 -15.38 19.79 -9.64
N THR A 36 -15.19 21.09 -9.64
CA THR A 36 -16.00 22.05 -8.89
C THR A 36 -16.99 22.72 -9.84
N ASN A 37 -18.28 22.82 -9.45
CA ASN A 37 -19.34 23.32 -10.33
C ASN A 37 -19.05 24.68 -10.97
N GLU A 38 -19.17 24.73 -12.25
CA GLU A 38 -19.48 25.76 -13.27
C GLU A 38 -18.80 27.12 -13.24
N LEU A 39 -18.33 27.64 -12.11
CA LEU A 39 -17.70 28.97 -12.03
C LEU A 39 -16.28 28.94 -11.43
N TYR A 40 -15.82 27.79 -10.98
CA TYR A 40 -14.51 27.66 -10.35
C TYR A 40 -13.65 26.66 -11.12
N GLU A 41 -12.36 26.99 -11.24
CA GLU A 41 -11.36 26.10 -11.83
C GLU A 41 -11.31 24.75 -11.08
N ASN A 42 -11.11 23.67 -11.83
CA ASN A 42 -10.91 22.34 -11.26
C ASN A 42 -9.77 22.37 -10.24
N ARG A 43 -9.99 21.74 -9.09
CA ARG A 43 -9.02 21.76 -8.01
C ARG A 43 -8.14 20.51 -8.04
N ILE A 44 -6.82 20.71 -8.12
CA ILE A 44 -5.84 19.63 -8.03
C ILE A 44 -5.55 19.32 -6.56
N ILE A 45 -5.76 18.08 -6.19
CA ILE A 45 -5.47 17.55 -4.86
C ILE A 45 -4.16 16.80 -4.88
N HIS A 46 -3.25 17.15 -3.98
CA HIS A 46 -1.97 16.47 -3.83
C HIS A 46 -2.08 15.23 -2.94
N GLY A 47 -1.12 14.33 -3.07
CA GLY A 47 -1.09 13.06 -2.35
C GLY A 47 -1.06 13.16 -0.82
N TYR A 48 -0.71 14.33 -0.25
CA TYR A 48 -0.85 14.52 1.21
C TYR A 48 -2.29 14.35 1.71
N ALA A 49 -3.28 14.56 0.84
CA ALA A 49 -4.68 14.26 1.15
C ALA A 49 -4.88 12.77 1.50
N PHE A 50 -4.05 11.88 0.94
CA PHE A 50 -4.07 10.47 1.32
C PHE A 50 -3.70 10.24 2.80
N LEU A 51 -2.90 11.12 3.40
CA LEU A 51 -2.53 11.01 4.82
C LEU A 51 -3.65 11.46 5.75
N PHE A 52 -4.40 12.48 5.37
CA PHE A 52 -5.38 13.14 6.24
C PHE A 52 -6.83 12.85 5.86
N GLY A 53 -7.09 12.25 4.70
CA GLY A 53 -8.44 12.01 4.19
C GLY A 53 -9.30 11.11 5.07
N TRP A 54 -8.70 10.31 5.96
CA TRP A 54 -9.44 9.50 6.94
C TRP A 54 -10.28 10.35 7.92
N LEU A 55 -9.95 11.62 8.10
CA LEU A 55 -10.76 12.58 8.90
C LEU A 55 -12.13 12.81 8.26
N GLY A 56 -12.26 12.63 6.95
CA GLY A 56 -13.52 12.73 6.21
C GLY A 56 -14.36 11.46 6.17
N LEU A 57 -14.03 10.42 6.94
CA LEU A 57 -14.78 9.15 6.98
C LEU A 57 -16.29 9.29 7.20
N PRO A 58 -16.78 10.20 8.05
CA PRO A 58 -18.22 10.36 8.24
C PRO A 58 -18.97 10.83 6.98
N CYS A 59 -18.25 11.39 6.00
CA CYS A 59 -18.87 12.08 4.85
C CYS A 59 -19.11 11.15 3.65
N SER A 60 -18.26 10.14 3.45
CA SER A 60 -18.38 9.23 2.31
C SER A 60 -17.74 7.87 2.59
N ILE A 61 -18.38 6.79 2.10
CA ILE A 61 -17.82 5.44 2.17
C ILE A 61 -16.49 5.35 1.38
N TRP A 62 -16.31 6.14 0.33
CA TRP A 62 -15.09 6.19 -0.46
C TRP A 62 -13.90 6.74 0.34
N ASN A 63 -14.16 7.48 1.41
CA ASN A 63 -13.11 7.94 2.31
C ASN A 63 -12.46 6.80 3.13
N LEU A 64 -13.05 5.58 3.12
CA LEU A 64 -12.40 4.37 3.63
C LEU A 64 -11.08 4.07 2.92
N VAL A 65 -10.91 4.51 1.67
CA VAL A 65 -9.65 4.38 0.93
C VAL A 65 -8.48 5.04 1.69
N TRP A 66 -8.73 6.09 2.45
CA TRP A 66 -7.70 6.75 3.26
C TRP A 66 -7.20 5.89 4.42
N CYS A 67 -8.01 4.95 4.92
CA CYS A 67 -7.60 3.98 5.94
C CYS A 67 -6.55 2.98 5.43
N LEU A 68 -6.33 2.90 4.11
CA LEU A 68 -5.28 2.05 3.56
C LEU A 68 -3.89 2.48 4.03
N ASN A 69 -3.66 3.76 4.31
CA ASN A 69 -2.36 4.27 4.74
C ASN A 69 -1.90 3.67 6.08
N PRO A 70 -2.68 3.73 7.17
CA PRO A 70 -2.30 3.06 8.41
C PRO A 70 -2.22 1.53 8.24
N ILE A 71 -3.09 0.91 7.44
CA ILE A 71 -3.05 -0.53 7.17
C ILE A 71 -1.75 -0.91 6.44
N TYR A 72 -1.35 -0.15 5.42
CA TYR A 72 -0.08 -0.32 4.72
C TYR A 72 1.12 -0.23 5.68
N LEU A 73 1.19 0.84 6.49
CA LEU A 73 2.28 1.03 7.45
C LEU A 73 2.33 -0.09 8.49
N LEU A 74 1.18 -0.50 9.02
CA LEU A 74 1.09 -1.63 9.97
C LEU A 74 1.51 -2.95 9.32
N SER A 75 1.15 -3.18 8.06
CA SER A 75 1.58 -4.38 7.33
C SER A 75 3.08 -4.40 7.12
N MET A 76 3.69 -3.27 6.76
CA MET A 76 5.13 -3.12 6.59
C MET A 76 5.88 -3.33 7.91
N ILE A 77 5.45 -2.70 9.00
CA ILE A 77 6.04 -2.87 10.34
C ILE A 77 5.93 -4.35 10.78
N SER A 78 4.76 -4.94 10.61
CA SER A 78 4.53 -6.37 10.95
C SER A 78 5.43 -7.28 10.13
N PHE A 79 5.63 -7.00 8.86
CA PHE A 79 6.51 -7.74 7.96
C PHE A 79 7.99 -7.63 8.37
N LEU A 80 8.45 -6.44 8.74
CA LEU A 80 9.84 -6.20 9.13
C LEU A 80 10.18 -6.76 10.51
N LEU A 81 9.29 -6.57 11.49
CA LEU A 81 9.60 -6.90 12.89
C LEU A 81 9.29 -8.34 13.27
N ARG A 82 8.28 -8.96 12.66
CA ARG A 82 7.79 -10.27 13.08
C ARG A 82 8.29 -11.38 12.17
N LYS A 83 8.92 -12.40 12.77
CA LYS A 83 9.48 -13.56 12.05
C LYS A 83 8.53 -14.77 11.98
N GLY A 84 7.39 -14.72 12.67
CA GLY A 84 6.44 -15.83 12.72
C GLY A 84 5.61 -15.96 11.43
N LYS A 85 5.45 -17.18 10.91
CA LYS A 85 4.70 -17.48 9.68
C LYS A 85 3.27 -16.90 9.70
N ARG A 86 2.57 -17.01 10.84
CA ARG A 86 1.22 -16.44 11.00
C ARG A 86 1.19 -14.93 10.83
N SER A 87 2.17 -14.23 11.40
CA SER A 87 2.26 -12.77 11.29
C SER A 87 2.59 -12.32 9.87
N GLN A 88 3.45 -13.06 9.17
CA GLN A 88 3.76 -12.79 7.77
C GLN A 88 2.53 -12.94 6.88
N ASN A 89 1.72 -13.98 7.10
CA ASN A 89 0.47 -14.17 6.36
C ASN A 89 -0.54 -13.03 6.63
N ILE A 90 -0.66 -12.59 7.89
CA ILE A 90 -1.53 -11.45 8.23
C ILE A 90 -1.05 -10.18 7.55
N ALA A 91 0.25 -9.87 7.63
CA ALA A 91 0.83 -8.69 6.98
C ALA A 91 0.59 -8.72 5.45
N MET A 92 0.78 -9.87 4.81
CA MET A 92 0.54 -10.07 3.39
C MET A 92 -0.94 -9.88 3.02
N SER A 93 -1.88 -10.42 3.82
CA SER A 93 -3.31 -10.21 3.60
C SER A 93 -3.70 -8.74 3.74
N MET A 94 -3.18 -8.05 4.76
CA MET A 94 -3.39 -6.60 4.95
C MET A 94 -2.86 -5.82 3.75
N CYS A 95 -1.64 -6.10 3.29
CA CYS A 95 -1.05 -5.45 2.13
C CYS A 95 -1.82 -5.76 0.83
N GLY A 96 -2.27 -6.99 0.65
CA GLY A 96 -3.14 -7.39 -0.47
C GLY A 96 -4.45 -6.60 -0.49
N CYS A 97 -5.10 -6.43 0.67
CA CYS A 97 -6.28 -5.58 0.79
C CYS A 97 -5.99 -4.12 0.40
N THR A 98 -4.83 -3.56 0.81
CA THR A 98 -4.49 -2.18 0.42
C THR A 98 -4.34 -2.03 -1.09
N VAL A 99 -3.75 -3.01 -1.77
CA VAL A 99 -3.63 -3.01 -3.24
C VAL A 99 -5.00 -3.05 -3.90
N VAL A 100 -5.86 -4.01 -3.51
CA VAL A 100 -7.19 -4.17 -4.13
C VAL A 100 -8.05 -2.93 -3.95
N VAL A 101 -8.14 -2.42 -2.72
CA VAL A 101 -8.95 -1.22 -2.42
C VAL A 101 -8.30 0.04 -3.02
N GLY A 102 -6.96 0.15 -3.03
CA GLY A 102 -6.26 1.25 -3.70
C GLY A 102 -6.56 1.30 -5.20
N LEU A 103 -6.56 0.15 -5.87
CA LEU A 103 -6.95 0.04 -7.29
C LEU A 103 -8.43 0.34 -7.51
N SER A 104 -9.32 -0.03 -6.59
CA SER A 104 -10.75 0.25 -6.72
C SER A 104 -11.07 1.74 -6.72
N PHE A 105 -10.21 2.60 -6.18
CA PHE A 105 -10.37 4.04 -6.23
C PHE A 105 -10.38 4.60 -7.65
N TYR A 106 -9.78 3.89 -8.60
CA TYR A 106 -9.87 4.23 -10.04
C TYR A 106 -11.32 4.28 -10.56
N PHE A 107 -12.23 3.52 -9.95
CA PHE A 107 -13.65 3.44 -10.31
C PHE A 107 -14.54 4.33 -9.42
N CYS A 108 -13.94 5.21 -8.66
CA CYS A 108 -14.66 6.13 -7.80
C CYS A 108 -15.16 7.32 -8.62
N ASP A 109 -16.46 7.61 -8.55
CA ASP A 109 -17.04 8.75 -9.26
C ASP A 109 -17.00 10.04 -8.43
N HIS A 110 -17.09 9.92 -7.10
CA HIS A 110 -17.22 11.05 -6.20
C HIS A 110 -16.35 10.90 -4.96
N VAL A 111 -15.70 11.97 -4.56
CA VAL A 111 -14.88 12.08 -3.35
C VAL A 111 -15.33 13.24 -2.48
N CYS A 112 -15.12 13.12 -1.18
CA CYS A 112 -15.29 14.21 -0.24
C CYS A 112 -13.89 14.67 0.18
N VAL A 113 -13.55 15.93 -0.11
CA VAL A 113 -12.20 16.50 0.10
C VAL A 113 -12.19 17.67 1.06
N ASP A 114 -13.35 18.09 1.56
CA ASP A 114 -13.49 19.17 2.52
C ASP A 114 -14.31 18.78 3.74
N GLU A 115 -14.25 19.62 4.76
CA GLU A 115 -14.96 19.40 6.03
C GLU A 115 -16.47 19.65 5.92
N SER A 116 -16.94 20.27 4.84
CA SER A 116 -18.37 20.52 4.61
C SER A 116 -19.15 19.25 4.30
N GLY A 117 -18.44 18.15 3.95
CA GLY A 117 -19.05 16.90 3.53
C GLY A 117 -19.58 16.94 2.10
N SER A 118 -19.26 17.98 1.33
CA SER A 118 -19.64 18.10 -0.08
C SER A 118 -18.98 17.01 -0.91
N LYS A 119 -19.77 16.39 -1.80
CA LYS A 119 -19.28 15.41 -2.76
C LYS A 119 -18.88 16.11 -4.03
N TYR A 120 -17.65 15.88 -4.44
CA TYR A 120 -17.09 16.38 -5.68
C TYR A 120 -16.91 15.23 -6.66
N GLU A 121 -17.16 15.47 -7.92
CA GLU A 121 -16.88 14.51 -8.98
C GLU A 121 -15.36 14.32 -9.12
N LEU A 122 -14.91 13.08 -9.20
CA LEU A 122 -13.51 12.75 -9.42
C LEU A 122 -13.18 12.96 -10.91
N GLY A 123 -12.26 13.88 -11.17
CA GLY A 123 -11.73 14.12 -12.51
C GLY A 123 -10.59 13.17 -12.87
N LYS A 124 -9.46 13.73 -13.28
CA LYS A 124 -8.29 12.95 -13.70
C LYS A 124 -7.46 12.48 -12.51
N LEU A 125 -6.91 11.27 -12.63
CA LEU A 125 -5.89 10.74 -11.73
C LEU A 125 -4.49 11.13 -12.25
N PHE A 126 -3.63 11.59 -11.35
CA PHE A 126 -2.27 12.03 -11.64
C PHE A 126 -1.21 11.08 -11.07
N ILE A 127 0.05 11.41 -11.30
CA ILE A 127 1.21 10.60 -10.95
C ILE A 127 1.25 10.20 -9.47
N GLY A 128 0.79 11.08 -8.55
CA GLY A 128 0.76 10.80 -7.11
C GLY A 128 -0.06 9.58 -6.75
N TYR A 129 -1.23 9.41 -7.38
CA TYR A 129 -2.06 8.21 -7.19
C TYR A 129 -1.35 6.94 -7.65
N TYR A 130 -0.74 6.97 -8.84
CA TYR A 130 -0.05 5.78 -9.37
C TYR A 130 1.17 5.39 -8.55
N LEU A 131 1.94 6.36 -8.06
CA LEU A 131 3.07 6.12 -7.16
C LEU A 131 2.62 5.55 -5.81
N TRP A 132 1.49 6.04 -5.30
CA TRP A 132 0.89 5.54 -4.07
C TRP A 132 0.50 4.07 -4.20
N VAL A 133 -0.23 3.67 -5.25
CA VAL A 133 -0.58 2.27 -5.52
C VAL A 133 0.67 1.43 -5.79
N LEU A 134 1.64 1.95 -6.54
CA LEU A 134 2.89 1.26 -6.84
C LEU A 134 3.68 0.93 -5.57
N SER A 135 3.67 1.80 -4.57
CA SER A 135 4.32 1.53 -3.29
C SER A 135 3.75 0.29 -2.60
N PHE A 136 2.43 0.10 -2.64
CA PHE A 136 1.76 -1.08 -2.09
C PHE A 136 2.11 -2.35 -2.87
N LEU A 137 2.16 -2.26 -4.20
CA LEU A 137 2.52 -3.38 -5.06
C LEU A 137 3.95 -3.85 -4.82
N ILE A 138 4.90 -2.93 -4.64
CA ILE A 138 6.30 -3.26 -4.33
C ILE A 138 6.40 -3.98 -3.00
N LEU A 139 5.72 -3.50 -1.95
CA LEU A 139 5.72 -4.16 -0.64
C LEU A 139 5.08 -5.56 -0.71
N LEU A 140 3.96 -5.70 -1.42
CA LEU A 140 3.30 -6.98 -1.61
C LEU A 140 4.19 -7.97 -2.36
N SER A 141 4.89 -7.50 -3.39
CA SER A 141 5.84 -8.33 -4.16
C SER A 141 6.97 -8.87 -3.29
N ASP A 142 7.52 -8.04 -2.39
CA ASP A 142 8.56 -8.45 -1.43
C ASP A 142 8.04 -9.56 -0.49
N MET A 143 6.82 -9.40 0.03
CA MET A 143 6.18 -10.40 0.88
C MET A 143 5.95 -11.73 0.16
N LEU A 144 5.54 -11.68 -1.12
CA LEU A 144 5.33 -12.86 -1.95
C LEU A 144 6.65 -13.57 -2.26
N LEU A 145 7.70 -12.83 -2.58
CA LEU A 145 9.03 -13.38 -2.81
C LEU A 145 9.57 -14.11 -1.58
N LEU A 146 9.36 -13.54 -0.38
CA LEU A 146 9.75 -14.20 0.87
C LEU A 146 8.96 -15.50 1.10
N LEU A 147 7.68 -15.52 0.78
CA LEU A 147 6.84 -16.70 0.93
C LEU A 147 7.31 -17.84 0.01
N ILE A 148 7.62 -17.53 -1.24
CA ILE A 148 8.16 -18.49 -2.23
C ILE A 148 9.53 -19.02 -1.74
N TYR A 149 10.43 -18.14 -1.34
CA TYR A 149 11.75 -18.51 -0.83
C TYR A 149 11.67 -19.46 0.38
N ASN A 150 10.82 -19.17 1.34
CA ASN A 150 10.63 -20.02 2.52
C ASN A 150 10.05 -21.40 2.16
N ARG A 151 9.23 -21.48 1.14
CA ARG A 151 8.62 -22.73 0.67
C ARG A 151 9.66 -23.64 0.02
N ASP A 152 10.56 -23.07 -0.78
CA ASP A 152 11.64 -23.83 -1.43
C ASP A 152 12.63 -24.40 -0.43
N VAL A 153 13.02 -23.61 0.57
CA VAL A 153 13.94 -24.04 1.64
C VAL A 153 13.34 -25.20 2.43
N THR A 154 12.05 -25.15 2.79
CA THR A 154 11.37 -26.23 3.50
C THR A 154 11.18 -27.49 2.66
N GLY A 155 10.91 -27.36 1.36
CA GLY A 155 10.79 -28.46 0.42
C GLY A 155 12.10 -29.26 0.26
N HIS A 156 13.21 -28.58 0.15
CA HIS A 156 14.53 -29.21 0.06
C HIS A 156 14.93 -29.98 1.32
N LEU A 157 14.58 -29.48 2.50
CA LEU A 157 14.86 -30.15 3.77
C LEU A 157 14.03 -31.44 3.94
N CYS A 158 12.76 -31.41 3.54
CA CYS A 158 11.88 -32.57 3.61
C CYS A 158 12.32 -33.71 2.67
N HIS A 159 12.85 -33.36 1.49
CA HIS A 159 13.34 -34.37 0.52
C HIS A 159 14.64 -35.02 0.97
N LYS A 160 15.49 -34.30 1.71
CA LYS A 160 16.77 -34.82 2.24
C LYS A 160 16.54 -35.77 3.43
N SER A 161 15.53 -35.52 4.25
CA SER A 161 15.17 -36.38 5.40
C SER A 161 14.54 -37.73 5.01
N LYS A 162 13.99 -37.85 3.80
CA LYS A 162 13.40 -39.12 3.31
C LYS A 162 14.44 -40.06 2.64
N LYS A 163 15.69 -39.64 2.49
CA LYS A 163 16.76 -40.43 1.87
C LYS A 163 17.73 -41.06 2.90
N ILE A 164 17.48 -40.89 4.17
CA ILE A 164 18.17 -41.52 5.30
C ILE A 164 17.24 -42.56 5.95
#